data_a4001991e095995d8327ffabe88f6e75
#
_entry.id   a4001991e095995d8327ffabe88f6e75
#
_cell.length_a   1.000
_cell.length_b   1.000
_cell.length_c   1.000
_cell.angle_alpha   90.00
_cell.angle_beta   90.00
_cell.angle_gamma   90.00
#
_symmetry.space_group_name_H-M   'P 1'
#
loop_
_entity.id
_entity.type
_entity.pdbx_description
1 polymer ?
#
loop_
_entity_poly.entity_id
_entity_poly.type
_entity_poly.pdbx_seq_one_letter_code
_entity_poly.pdbx_strand_id
1 'polypeptide(L)'
;EITTRLVGSEMCIRDRNITLATFIDRDNHTGGSIVSSQKVGPSIADDIKTGAIYSVVLALIAIGLYILIRFRNIAYSIGSIVALSCDTIMIIGAYSLLWGIVPFSLEIDQTFIGAILTAIGYSINDKVVIFDRVREFFGLYPKRDKRQLFNDSLNTTLARTINTSLSTLIVLLCIFILGGDSIRSFAFAMILGVVIGTLSSLFIASPIAYNMMKNKKVVPVTTEE
;
A
#
# COMPACT_ATOMS: atom_id res chain seq x y z
N GLU A 1 -2.76 -33.72 32.31
CA GLU A 1 -3.07 -32.52 31.47
C GLU A 1 -1.87 -31.54 31.39
N ILE A 2 -1.09 -31.41 32.43
CA ILE A 2 0.14 -30.56 32.44
C ILE A 2 1.26 -31.16 31.61
N THR A 3 1.39 -32.48 31.55
CA THR A 3 2.44 -33.20 30.80
C THR A 3 2.29 -33.09 29.29
N THR A 4 1.06 -33.06 28.75
CA THR A 4 0.82 -32.96 27.30
C THR A 4 1.11 -31.55 26.76
N ARG A 5 0.92 -30.51 27.57
CA ARG A 5 1.31 -29.13 27.21
C ARG A 5 2.83 -28.94 27.22
N LEU A 6 3.54 -29.61 28.12
CA LEU A 6 4.99 -29.58 28.20
C LEU A 6 5.65 -30.29 27.02
N VAL A 7 5.10 -31.40 26.53
CA VAL A 7 5.64 -32.15 25.38
C VAL A 7 5.57 -31.32 24.09
N GLY A 8 4.52 -30.55 23.87
CA GLY A 8 4.44 -29.65 22.72
C GLY A 8 5.41 -28.46 22.81
N SER A 9 5.65 -27.94 24.00
CA SER A 9 6.61 -26.86 24.24
C SER A 9 8.06 -27.35 24.22
N GLU A 10 8.33 -28.56 24.69
CA GLU A 10 9.67 -29.16 24.64
C GLU A 10 10.12 -29.53 23.22
N MET A 11 9.21 -29.93 22.35
CA MET A 11 9.50 -30.17 20.94
C MET A 11 9.92 -28.87 20.22
N CYS A 12 9.25 -27.75 20.49
CA CYS A 12 9.64 -26.43 20.01
C CYS A 12 10.95 -25.92 20.64
N ILE A 13 11.21 -26.26 21.92
CA ILE A 13 12.45 -25.90 22.62
C ILE A 13 13.62 -26.73 22.12
N ARG A 14 13.40 -28.02 21.79
CA ARG A 14 14.44 -28.92 21.28
C ARG A 14 14.91 -28.50 19.88
N ASP A 15 14.01 -28.15 18.96
CA ASP A 15 14.37 -27.62 17.65
C ASP A 15 15.11 -26.28 17.76
N ARG A 16 14.70 -25.44 18.69
CA ARG A 16 15.38 -24.17 18.98
C ARG A 16 16.75 -24.36 19.61
N ASN A 17 16.90 -25.36 20.50
CA ASN A 17 18.18 -25.68 21.14
C ASN A 17 19.19 -26.32 20.16
N ILE A 18 18.72 -27.04 19.15
CA ILE A 18 19.59 -27.57 18.09
C ILE A 18 20.10 -26.42 17.22
N THR A 19 19.26 -25.48 16.85
CA THR A 19 19.65 -24.27 16.09
C THR A 19 20.54 -23.35 16.93
N LEU A 20 20.27 -23.21 18.22
CA LEU A 20 21.11 -22.44 19.16
C LEU A 20 22.48 -23.14 19.39
N ALA A 21 22.50 -24.48 19.51
CA ALA A 21 23.72 -25.22 19.71
C ALA A 21 24.66 -25.20 18.48
N THR A 22 24.13 -25.03 17.28
CA THR A 22 24.92 -24.83 16.05
C THR A 22 25.45 -23.41 15.89
N PHE A 23 24.82 -22.42 16.54
CA PHE A 23 25.22 -21.01 16.45
C PHE A 23 26.01 -20.49 17.64
N ILE A 24 25.87 -21.12 18.82
CA ILE A 24 26.59 -20.74 20.04
C ILE A 24 27.53 -21.86 20.37
N ASP A 25 28.80 -21.67 20.07
CA ASP A 25 29.86 -22.55 20.61
C ASP A 25 29.91 -22.31 22.11
N ARG A 26 29.49 -23.34 22.87
CA ARG A 26 29.27 -23.28 24.32
C ARG A 26 30.55 -23.02 25.11
N ASP A 27 31.70 -23.26 24.51
CA ASP A 27 33.00 -23.17 25.19
C ASP A 27 33.72 -21.84 24.91
N ASN A 28 33.36 -21.11 23.84
CA ASN A 28 34.11 -19.90 23.44
C ASN A 28 33.35 -18.57 23.46
N HIS A 29 32.06 -18.53 23.80
CA HIS A 29 31.23 -17.33 23.82
C HIS A 29 31.28 -16.44 22.55
N THR A 30 31.69 -17.01 21.41
CA THR A 30 31.91 -16.30 20.15
C THR A 30 30.71 -16.37 19.19
N GLY A 31 29.63 -16.97 19.61
CA GLY A 31 28.39 -17.08 18.79
C GLY A 31 27.50 -15.84 18.85
N GLY A 32 26.89 -15.51 17.74
CA GLY A 32 25.88 -14.45 17.68
C GLY A 32 24.66 -14.77 18.54
N SER A 33 24.07 -13.77 19.18
CA SER A 33 22.79 -13.89 19.88
C SER A 33 21.63 -13.81 18.90
N ILE A 34 20.64 -14.70 19.02
CA ILE A 34 19.36 -14.55 18.27
C ILE A 34 18.59 -13.38 18.91
N VAL A 35 18.54 -12.27 18.21
CA VAL A 35 17.84 -11.05 18.66
C VAL A 35 16.32 -11.19 18.52
N SER A 36 15.85 -11.94 17.52
CA SER A 36 14.44 -12.22 17.33
C SER A 36 14.23 -13.47 16.48
N SER A 37 13.30 -14.33 16.85
CA SER A 37 12.87 -15.48 16.06
C SER A 37 11.36 -15.56 16.11
N GLN A 38 10.70 -15.26 15.01
CA GLN A 38 9.26 -15.44 14.85
C GLN A 38 8.99 -16.65 13.96
N LYS A 39 8.50 -17.75 14.56
CA LYS A 39 7.95 -18.87 13.81
C LYS A 39 6.44 -18.80 13.88
N VAL A 40 5.80 -18.55 12.74
CA VAL A 40 4.34 -18.58 12.61
C VAL A 40 3.93 -19.99 12.22
N GLY A 41 3.03 -20.61 13.01
CA GLY A 41 2.46 -21.92 12.68
C GLY A 41 1.60 -21.85 11.41
N PRO A 42 1.43 -22.97 10.65
CA PRO A 42 0.68 -22.99 9.39
C PRO A 42 -0.75 -22.45 9.53
N SER A 43 -1.45 -22.75 10.62
CA SER A 43 -2.80 -22.25 10.89
C SER A 43 -2.85 -20.74 11.07
N ILE A 44 -1.87 -20.14 11.74
CA ILE A 44 -1.78 -18.70 11.95
C ILE A 44 -1.42 -17.99 10.63
N ALA A 45 -0.60 -18.60 9.79
CA ALA A 45 -0.26 -18.06 8.47
C ALA A 45 -1.48 -18.00 7.54
N ASP A 46 -2.36 -19.01 7.58
CA ASP A 46 -3.60 -19.04 6.81
C ASP A 46 -4.61 -18.00 7.33
N ASP A 47 -4.72 -17.80 8.63
CA ASP A 47 -5.55 -16.76 9.23
C ASP A 47 -5.07 -15.35 8.85
N ILE A 48 -3.76 -15.10 8.89
CA ILE A 48 -3.17 -13.82 8.47
C ILE A 48 -3.44 -13.56 6.99
N LYS A 49 -3.26 -14.56 6.12
CA LYS A 49 -3.50 -14.45 4.68
C LYS A 49 -4.97 -14.13 4.37
N THR A 50 -5.87 -14.86 5.02
CA THR A 50 -7.32 -14.68 4.84
C THR A 50 -7.75 -13.31 5.36
N GLY A 51 -7.29 -12.91 6.54
CA GLY A 51 -7.52 -11.60 7.12
C GLY A 51 -6.99 -10.45 6.25
N ALA A 52 -5.82 -10.64 5.61
CA ALA A 52 -5.23 -9.67 4.68
C ALA A 52 -6.14 -9.40 3.48
N ILE A 53 -6.64 -10.48 2.84
CA ILE A 53 -7.50 -10.36 1.67
C ILE A 53 -8.79 -9.61 2.05
N TYR A 54 -9.45 -10.01 3.15
CA TYR A 54 -10.65 -9.33 3.61
C TYR A 54 -10.39 -7.86 3.95
N SER A 55 -9.29 -7.53 4.59
CA SER A 55 -8.94 -6.16 4.96
C SER A 55 -8.72 -5.28 3.72
N VAL A 56 -8.00 -5.77 2.72
CA VAL A 56 -7.75 -5.03 1.48
C VAL A 56 -9.05 -4.84 0.69
N VAL A 57 -9.88 -5.88 0.56
CA VAL A 57 -11.16 -5.80 -0.15
C VAL A 57 -12.09 -4.82 0.54
N LEU A 58 -12.21 -4.90 1.88
CA LEU A 58 -13.04 -3.99 2.67
C LEU A 58 -12.55 -2.54 2.54
N ALA A 59 -11.23 -2.31 2.58
CA ALA A 59 -10.65 -0.99 2.39
C ALA A 59 -10.97 -0.42 1.00
N LEU A 60 -10.85 -1.21 -0.06
CA LEU A 60 -11.18 -0.78 -1.43
C LEU A 60 -12.66 -0.43 -1.57
N ILE A 61 -13.56 -1.22 -0.98
CA ILE A 61 -15.01 -0.95 -0.99
C ILE A 61 -15.30 0.36 -0.21
N ALA A 62 -14.76 0.50 0.99
CA ALA A 62 -14.97 1.68 1.83
C ALA A 62 -14.46 2.96 1.15
N ILE A 63 -13.27 2.90 0.54
CA ILE A 63 -12.69 4.01 -0.22
C ILE A 63 -13.52 4.32 -1.47
N GLY A 64 -13.94 3.31 -2.21
CA GLY A 64 -14.79 3.49 -3.39
C GLY A 64 -16.13 4.17 -3.04
N LEU A 65 -16.75 3.76 -1.94
CA LEU A 65 -17.97 4.37 -1.42
C LEU A 65 -17.72 5.81 -0.96
N TYR A 66 -16.63 6.07 -0.24
CA TYR A 66 -16.23 7.41 0.17
C TYR A 66 -16.10 8.36 -1.05
N ILE A 67 -15.40 7.92 -2.10
CA ILE A 67 -15.25 8.73 -3.33
C ILE A 67 -16.58 8.94 -4.03
N LEU A 68 -17.43 7.91 -4.07
CA LEU A 68 -18.76 8.01 -4.67
C LEU A 68 -19.62 9.08 -3.97
N ILE A 69 -19.62 9.08 -2.65
CA ILE A 69 -20.34 10.06 -1.82
C ILE A 69 -19.73 11.44 -2.00
N ARG A 70 -18.38 11.55 -1.95
CA ARG A 70 -17.65 12.83 -2.01
C ARG A 70 -17.82 13.55 -3.35
N PHE A 71 -17.75 12.81 -4.45
CA PHE A 71 -17.78 13.38 -5.81
C PHE A 71 -19.14 13.21 -6.52
N ARG A 72 -20.03 12.39 -6.00
CA ARG A 72 -21.33 12.07 -6.60
C ARG A 72 -21.25 11.64 -8.08
N ASN A 73 -20.11 11.07 -8.48
CA ASN A 73 -19.85 10.63 -9.84
C ASN A 73 -19.15 9.26 -9.83
N ILE A 74 -19.82 8.28 -10.44
CA ILE A 74 -19.36 6.88 -10.50
C ILE A 74 -18.01 6.76 -11.25
N ALA A 75 -17.72 7.64 -12.21
CA ALA A 75 -16.49 7.59 -12.99
C ALA A 75 -15.24 7.76 -12.13
N TYR A 76 -15.27 8.67 -11.15
CA TYR A 76 -14.16 8.88 -10.22
C TYR A 76 -14.00 7.69 -9.26
N SER A 77 -15.11 7.11 -8.78
CA SER A 77 -15.08 5.96 -7.88
C SER A 77 -14.47 4.74 -8.58
N ILE A 78 -14.96 4.39 -9.77
CA ILE A 78 -14.42 3.24 -10.52
C ILE A 78 -12.95 3.47 -10.90
N GLY A 79 -12.60 4.66 -11.40
CA GLY A 79 -11.22 5.00 -11.73
C GLY A 79 -10.27 4.83 -10.54
N SER A 80 -10.71 5.24 -9.34
CA SER A 80 -9.92 5.08 -8.12
C SER A 80 -9.80 3.63 -7.68
N ILE A 81 -10.91 2.86 -7.67
CA ILE A 81 -10.89 1.45 -7.26
C ILE A 81 -9.96 0.63 -8.17
N VAL A 82 -10.08 0.81 -9.49
CA VAL A 82 -9.21 0.09 -10.45
C VAL A 82 -7.75 0.47 -10.23
N ALA A 83 -7.45 1.76 -10.07
CA ALA A 83 -6.09 2.21 -9.84
C ALA A 83 -5.51 1.66 -8.53
N LEU A 84 -6.27 1.70 -7.42
CA LEU A 84 -5.83 1.15 -6.12
C LEU A 84 -5.65 -0.37 -6.16
N SER A 85 -6.50 -1.09 -6.90
CA SER A 85 -6.32 -2.53 -7.11
C SER A 85 -5.04 -2.82 -7.89
N CYS A 86 -4.75 -2.06 -8.94
CA CYS A 86 -3.48 -2.15 -9.66
C CYS A 86 -2.28 -1.83 -8.76
N ASP A 87 -2.36 -0.79 -7.93
CA ASP A 87 -1.30 -0.43 -6.98
C ASP A 87 -0.98 -1.60 -6.04
N THR A 88 -2.02 -2.21 -5.47
CA THR A 88 -1.88 -3.37 -4.57
C THR A 88 -1.21 -4.55 -5.27
N ILE A 89 -1.66 -4.89 -6.48
CA ILE A 89 -1.10 -5.99 -7.28
C ILE A 89 0.37 -5.71 -7.63
N MET A 90 0.70 -4.46 -7.99
CA MET A 90 2.07 -4.07 -8.32
C MET A 90 3.00 -4.15 -7.11
N ILE A 91 2.55 -3.76 -5.90
CA ILE A 91 3.35 -3.89 -4.66
C ILE A 91 3.61 -5.36 -4.34
N ILE A 92 2.58 -6.21 -4.37
CA ILE A 92 2.71 -7.66 -4.13
C ILE A 92 3.62 -8.30 -5.18
N GLY A 93 3.45 -7.92 -6.46
CA GLY A 93 4.28 -8.39 -7.56
C GLY A 93 5.76 -8.00 -7.40
N ALA A 94 6.03 -6.77 -6.96
CA ALA A 94 7.39 -6.30 -6.68
C ALA A 94 8.03 -7.09 -5.53
N TYR A 95 7.29 -7.38 -4.46
CA TYR A 95 7.76 -8.24 -3.38
C TYR A 95 8.09 -9.66 -3.85
N SER A 96 7.21 -10.25 -4.66
CA SER A 96 7.43 -11.58 -5.22
C SER A 96 8.64 -11.62 -6.16
N LEU A 97 8.83 -10.60 -6.98
CA LEU A 97 9.93 -10.53 -7.95
C LEU A 97 11.29 -10.30 -7.27
N LEU A 98 11.30 -9.50 -6.20
CA LEU A 98 12.53 -9.14 -5.48
C LEU A 98 12.89 -10.16 -4.39
N TRP A 99 12.05 -11.16 -4.17
CA TRP A 99 12.30 -12.23 -3.23
C TRP A 99 13.65 -12.93 -3.54
N GLY A 100 14.53 -12.98 -2.56
CA GLY A 100 15.86 -13.59 -2.70
C GLY A 100 16.93 -12.74 -3.42
N ILE A 101 16.57 -11.58 -3.97
CA ILE A 101 17.52 -10.65 -4.62
C ILE A 101 18.05 -9.63 -3.62
N VAL A 102 17.17 -9.15 -2.72
CA VAL A 102 17.51 -8.11 -1.73
C VAL A 102 18.11 -8.73 -0.47
N PRO A 103 19.03 -8.04 0.22
CA PRO A 103 19.76 -8.57 1.38
C PRO A 103 18.94 -8.50 2.70
N PHE A 104 17.65 -8.25 2.65
CA PHE A 104 16.73 -8.22 3.80
C PHE A 104 15.50 -9.08 3.53
N SER A 105 14.81 -9.52 4.60
CA SER A 105 13.63 -10.38 4.48
C SER A 105 12.44 -9.63 3.89
N LEU A 106 11.89 -10.16 2.79
CA LEU A 106 10.64 -9.71 2.19
C LEU A 106 9.51 -10.69 2.56
N GLU A 107 9.27 -10.86 3.85
CA GLU A 107 8.20 -11.73 4.33
C GLU A 107 6.85 -11.02 4.28
N ILE A 108 5.81 -11.74 3.86
CA ILE A 108 4.43 -11.25 3.88
C ILE A 108 3.87 -11.55 5.27
N ASP A 109 4.20 -10.67 6.19
CA ASP A 109 3.76 -10.70 7.57
C ASP A 109 2.63 -9.69 7.84
N GLN A 110 2.20 -9.59 9.10
CA GLN A 110 1.20 -8.63 9.53
C GLN A 110 1.66 -7.17 9.30
N THR A 111 2.95 -6.91 9.40
CA THR A 111 3.56 -5.60 9.16
C THR A 111 3.44 -5.19 7.70
N PHE A 112 3.67 -6.13 6.79
CA PHE A 112 3.49 -5.92 5.34
C PHE A 112 2.03 -5.60 4.98
N ILE A 113 1.06 -6.29 5.62
CA ILE A 113 -0.38 -5.98 5.41
C ILE A 113 -0.68 -4.56 5.86
N GLY A 114 -0.17 -4.15 7.02
CA GLY A 114 -0.27 -2.78 7.50
C GLY A 114 0.34 -1.76 6.54
N ALA A 115 1.49 -2.09 5.94
CA ALA A 115 2.13 -1.25 4.92
C ALA A 115 1.27 -1.08 3.66
N ILE A 116 0.69 -2.18 3.13
CA ILE A 116 -0.21 -2.10 1.97
C ILE A 116 -1.43 -1.23 2.27
N LEU A 117 -2.10 -1.44 3.40
CA LEU A 117 -3.27 -0.63 3.78
C LEU A 117 -2.92 0.85 3.93
N THR A 118 -1.77 1.14 4.50
CA THR A 118 -1.26 2.52 4.63
C THR A 118 -0.92 3.12 3.27
N ALA A 119 -0.29 2.35 2.38
CA ALA A 119 0.02 2.78 1.01
C ALA A 119 -1.25 3.05 0.19
N ILE A 120 -2.29 2.23 0.33
CA ILE A 120 -3.62 2.47 -0.27
C ILE A 120 -4.19 3.80 0.26
N GLY A 121 -4.14 4.03 1.58
CA GLY A 121 -4.60 5.27 2.21
C GLY A 121 -3.81 6.50 1.75
N TYR A 122 -2.51 6.36 1.49
CA TYR A 122 -1.69 7.42 0.93
C TYR A 122 -2.03 7.69 -0.54
N SER A 123 -2.14 6.63 -1.35
CA SER A 123 -2.40 6.72 -2.79
C SER A 123 -3.76 7.37 -3.10
N ILE A 124 -4.77 7.18 -2.24
CA ILE A 124 -6.08 7.80 -2.43
C ILE A 124 -6.01 9.33 -2.27
N ASN A 125 -5.16 9.86 -1.43
CA ASN A 125 -5.02 11.30 -1.22
C ASN A 125 -4.68 12.04 -2.53
N ASP A 126 -3.73 11.52 -3.31
CA ASP A 126 -3.35 12.09 -4.61
C ASP A 126 -4.52 12.02 -5.62
N LYS A 127 -5.23 10.89 -5.67
CA LYS A 127 -6.40 10.71 -6.55
C LYS A 127 -7.52 11.70 -6.23
N VAL A 128 -7.80 11.91 -4.94
CA VAL A 128 -8.83 12.87 -4.48
C VAL A 128 -8.45 14.30 -4.88
N VAL A 129 -7.20 14.70 -4.71
CA VAL A 129 -6.72 16.04 -5.08
C VAL A 129 -6.88 16.29 -6.59
N ILE A 130 -6.49 15.31 -7.42
CA ILE A 130 -6.62 15.41 -8.87
C ILE A 130 -8.10 15.51 -9.27
N PHE A 131 -8.96 14.66 -8.73
CA PHE A 131 -10.38 14.65 -9.09
C PHE A 131 -11.13 15.88 -8.57
N ASP A 132 -10.73 16.43 -7.43
CA ASP A 132 -11.28 17.69 -6.92
C ASP A 132 -10.94 18.84 -7.88
N ARG A 133 -9.71 18.89 -8.37
CA ARG A 133 -9.27 19.88 -9.36
C ARG A 133 -9.96 19.71 -10.71
N VAL A 134 -10.11 18.48 -11.17
CA VAL A 134 -10.88 18.17 -12.39
C VAL A 134 -12.33 18.67 -12.25
N ARG A 135 -12.97 18.40 -11.11
CA ARG A 135 -14.33 18.84 -10.83
C ARG A 135 -14.44 20.37 -10.81
N GLU A 136 -13.49 21.05 -10.20
CA GLU A 136 -13.43 22.51 -10.17
C GLU A 136 -13.35 23.10 -11.59
N PHE A 137 -12.48 22.58 -12.44
CA PHE A 137 -12.34 23.03 -13.81
C PHE A 137 -13.57 22.77 -14.67
N PHE A 138 -14.30 21.69 -14.44
CA PHE A 138 -15.59 21.45 -15.07
C PHE A 138 -16.63 22.51 -14.68
N GLY A 139 -16.59 23.00 -13.45
CA GLY A 139 -17.45 24.10 -12.98
C GLY A 139 -17.07 25.44 -13.60
N LEU A 140 -15.78 25.75 -13.66
CA LEU A 140 -15.26 27.04 -14.17
C LEU A 140 -15.37 27.18 -15.71
N TYR A 141 -15.16 26.06 -16.43
CA TYR A 141 -15.08 26.09 -17.90
C TYR A 141 -16.02 25.05 -18.55
N PRO A 142 -17.34 25.17 -18.42
CA PRO A 142 -18.31 24.15 -18.86
C PRO A 142 -18.35 23.93 -20.37
N LYS A 143 -17.87 24.91 -21.16
CA LYS A 143 -17.87 24.86 -22.64
C LYS A 143 -16.53 24.33 -23.22
N ARG A 144 -15.53 24.08 -22.40
CA ARG A 144 -14.21 23.65 -22.85
C ARG A 144 -14.18 22.15 -23.14
N ASP A 145 -13.28 21.72 -24.03
CA ASP A 145 -13.13 20.30 -24.32
C ASP A 145 -12.66 19.53 -23.07
N LYS A 146 -13.31 18.41 -22.79
CA LYS A 146 -13.04 17.57 -21.62
C LYS A 146 -11.58 17.11 -21.54
N ARG A 147 -10.97 16.84 -22.70
CA ARG A 147 -9.56 16.40 -22.76
C ARG A 147 -8.62 17.52 -22.29
N GLN A 148 -8.86 18.73 -22.73
CA GLN A 148 -8.07 19.89 -22.31
C GLN A 148 -8.27 20.17 -20.82
N LEU A 149 -9.52 20.09 -20.31
CA LEU A 149 -9.81 20.26 -18.90
C LEU A 149 -9.07 19.26 -18.00
N PHE A 150 -9.07 17.98 -18.38
CA PHE A 150 -8.31 16.96 -17.64
C PHE A 150 -6.82 17.25 -17.67
N ASN A 151 -6.25 17.60 -18.83
CA ASN A 151 -4.84 17.90 -18.96
C ASN A 151 -4.42 19.13 -18.15
N ASP A 152 -5.19 20.20 -18.20
CA ASP A 152 -4.94 21.42 -17.43
C ASP A 152 -5.06 21.16 -15.92
N SER A 153 -6.03 20.34 -15.50
CA SER A 153 -6.21 19.95 -14.10
C SER A 153 -5.02 19.13 -13.60
N LEU A 154 -4.55 18.17 -14.39
CA LEU A 154 -3.38 17.37 -14.05
C LEU A 154 -2.13 18.22 -13.93
N ASN A 155 -1.88 19.10 -14.89
CA ASN A 155 -0.70 19.98 -14.90
C ASN A 155 -0.69 20.93 -13.69
N THR A 156 -1.83 21.44 -13.26
CA THR A 156 -1.91 22.33 -12.08
C THR A 156 -1.71 21.58 -10.76
N THR A 157 -2.04 20.30 -10.69
CA THR A 157 -1.85 19.50 -9.48
C THR A 157 -0.52 18.79 -9.42
N LEU A 158 0.17 18.64 -10.56
CA LEU A 158 1.39 17.83 -10.69
C LEU A 158 2.50 18.25 -9.71
N ALA A 159 2.79 19.55 -9.63
CA ALA A 159 3.83 20.06 -8.72
C ALA A 159 3.51 19.74 -7.25
N ARG A 160 2.25 19.86 -6.84
CA ARG A 160 1.81 19.52 -5.48
C ARG A 160 1.97 18.03 -5.22
N THR A 161 1.49 17.18 -6.12
CA THR A 161 1.57 15.73 -5.99
C THR A 161 3.03 15.24 -5.92
N ILE A 162 3.90 15.77 -6.77
CA ILE A 162 5.33 15.45 -6.72
C ILE A 162 5.97 15.90 -5.41
N ASN A 163 5.70 17.12 -4.95
CA ASN A 163 6.28 17.63 -3.72
C ASN A 163 5.85 16.82 -2.48
N THR A 164 4.57 16.44 -2.39
CA THR A 164 4.07 15.62 -1.28
C THR A 164 4.68 14.22 -1.30
N SER A 165 4.74 13.59 -2.47
CA SER A 165 5.34 12.26 -2.61
C SER A 165 6.85 12.28 -2.34
N LEU A 166 7.56 13.30 -2.83
CA LEU A 166 9.00 13.44 -2.60
C LEU A 166 9.32 13.65 -1.11
N SER A 167 8.55 14.50 -0.43
CA SER A 167 8.72 14.73 1.02
C SER A 167 8.53 13.44 1.82
N THR A 168 7.51 12.65 1.49
CA THR A 168 7.26 11.35 2.14
C THR A 168 8.35 10.34 1.80
N LEU A 169 8.81 10.30 0.55
CA LEU A 169 9.91 9.42 0.12
C LEU A 169 11.20 9.69 0.88
N ILE A 170 11.56 10.95 1.11
CA ILE A 170 12.76 11.31 1.89
C ILE A 170 12.69 10.72 3.29
N VAL A 171 11.55 10.88 3.98
CA VAL A 171 11.36 10.33 5.32
C VAL A 171 11.43 8.80 5.31
N LEU A 172 10.76 8.15 4.36
CA LEU A 172 10.77 6.70 4.23
C LEU A 172 12.17 6.15 3.88
N LEU A 173 12.95 6.85 3.07
CA LEU A 173 14.34 6.51 2.78
C LEU A 173 15.22 6.60 4.02
N CYS A 174 15.03 7.62 4.85
CA CYS A 174 15.73 7.70 6.14
C CYS A 174 15.41 6.50 7.04
N ILE A 175 14.12 6.13 7.14
CA ILE A 175 13.69 4.96 7.90
C ILE A 175 14.26 3.67 7.29
N PHE A 176 14.28 3.55 5.97
CA PHE A 176 14.81 2.37 5.27
C PHE A 176 16.32 2.18 5.51
N ILE A 177 17.09 3.26 5.51
CA ILE A 177 18.56 3.22 5.69
C ILE A 177 18.94 3.02 7.16
N LEU A 178 18.28 3.76 8.07
CA LEU A 178 18.62 3.80 9.50
C LEU A 178 17.83 2.78 10.32
N GLY A 179 16.73 2.24 9.80
CA GLY A 179 15.87 1.31 10.51
C GLY A 179 16.45 -0.09 10.60
N GLY A 180 16.06 -0.83 11.64
CA GLY A 180 16.37 -2.25 11.80
C GLY A 180 15.62 -3.13 10.79
N ASP A 181 16.01 -4.41 10.69
CA ASP A 181 15.51 -5.33 9.65
C ASP A 181 13.99 -5.46 9.60
N SER A 182 13.30 -5.48 10.75
CA SER A 182 11.83 -5.55 10.80
C SER A 182 11.14 -4.31 10.21
N ILE A 183 11.71 -3.11 10.40
CA ILE A 183 11.14 -1.86 9.91
C ILE A 183 11.54 -1.62 8.46
N ARG A 184 12.67 -2.18 8.02
CA ARG A 184 13.19 -2.02 6.66
C ARG A 184 12.25 -2.60 5.61
N SER A 185 11.68 -3.79 5.85
CA SER A 185 10.67 -4.40 4.96
C SER A 185 9.41 -3.53 4.86
N PHE A 186 8.90 -3.02 5.99
CA PHE A 186 7.78 -2.09 6.02
C PHE A 186 8.07 -0.80 5.23
N ALA A 187 9.22 -0.16 5.49
CA ALA A 187 9.60 1.07 4.80
C ALA A 187 9.74 0.85 3.29
N PHE A 188 10.26 -0.30 2.88
CA PHE A 188 10.37 -0.67 1.47
C PHE A 188 8.99 -0.81 0.80
N ALA A 189 8.03 -1.50 1.45
CA ALA A 189 6.66 -1.58 0.95
C ALA A 189 6.02 -0.20 0.80
N MET A 190 6.23 0.68 1.77
CA MET A 190 5.72 2.05 1.74
C MET A 190 6.36 2.89 0.64
N ILE A 191 7.68 2.77 0.40
CA ILE A 191 8.38 3.44 -0.70
C ILE A 191 7.76 3.02 -2.04
N LEU A 192 7.61 1.71 -2.26
CA LEU A 192 6.95 1.19 -3.47
C LEU A 192 5.52 1.73 -3.58
N GLY A 193 4.75 1.70 -2.50
CA GLY A 193 3.38 2.18 -2.46
C GLY A 193 3.25 3.66 -2.81
N VAL A 194 4.12 4.52 -2.30
CA VAL A 194 4.13 5.95 -2.62
C VAL A 194 4.50 6.20 -4.09
N VAL A 195 5.55 5.55 -4.60
CA VAL A 195 5.98 5.73 -6.00
C VAL A 195 4.91 5.21 -6.96
N ILE A 196 4.45 3.98 -6.77
CA ILE A 196 3.45 3.34 -7.63
C ILE A 196 2.13 4.13 -7.55
N GLY A 197 1.68 4.50 -6.35
CA GLY A 197 0.43 5.22 -6.12
C GLY A 197 0.41 6.61 -6.77
N THR A 198 1.53 7.33 -6.73
CA THR A 198 1.67 8.64 -7.40
C THR A 198 1.61 8.48 -8.91
N LEU A 199 2.31 7.52 -9.49
CA LEU A 199 2.26 7.25 -10.93
C LEU A 199 0.86 6.76 -11.36
N SER A 200 0.25 5.88 -10.59
CA SER A 200 -1.07 5.32 -10.85
C SER A 200 -2.17 6.39 -10.83
N SER A 201 -2.07 7.40 -9.97
CA SER A 201 -3.03 8.50 -9.93
C SER A 201 -3.07 9.30 -11.24
N LEU A 202 -1.90 9.50 -11.87
CA LEU A 202 -1.76 10.22 -13.12
C LEU A 202 -2.07 9.35 -14.34
N PHE A 203 -1.52 8.13 -14.40
CA PHE A 203 -1.53 7.29 -15.60
C PHE A 203 -2.65 6.25 -15.62
N ILE A 204 -3.27 5.88 -14.50
CA ILE A 204 -4.32 4.89 -14.44
C ILE A 204 -5.66 5.52 -14.03
N ALA A 205 -5.73 6.19 -12.87
CA ALA A 205 -6.98 6.72 -12.35
C ALA A 205 -7.57 7.80 -13.25
N SER A 206 -6.75 8.75 -13.69
CA SER A 206 -7.20 9.90 -14.49
C SER A 206 -7.68 9.50 -15.90
N PRO A 207 -6.98 8.67 -16.69
CA PRO A 207 -7.46 8.23 -17.99
C PRO A 207 -8.72 7.36 -17.92
N ILE A 208 -8.86 6.51 -16.88
CA ILE A 208 -10.08 5.71 -16.69
C ILE A 208 -11.26 6.61 -16.40
N ALA A 209 -11.11 7.56 -15.47
CA ALA A 209 -12.15 8.53 -15.15
C ALA A 209 -12.54 9.36 -16.39
N TYR A 210 -11.57 9.83 -17.17
CA TYR A 210 -11.82 10.55 -18.41
C TYR A 210 -12.62 9.72 -19.42
N ASN A 211 -12.23 8.47 -19.68
CA ASN A 211 -12.91 7.60 -20.62
C ASN A 211 -14.36 7.33 -20.23
N MET A 212 -14.62 7.15 -18.94
CA MET A 212 -15.98 6.95 -18.44
C MET A 212 -16.84 8.21 -18.53
N MET A 213 -16.21 9.39 -18.38
CA MET A 213 -16.90 10.67 -18.48
C MET A 213 -17.08 11.16 -19.93
N LYS A 214 -16.30 10.63 -20.88
CA LYS A 214 -16.38 11.01 -22.29
C LYS A 214 -17.80 10.86 -22.87
N ASN A 215 -18.49 9.80 -22.47
CA ASN A 215 -19.81 9.45 -22.97
C ASN A 215 -20.98 9.99 -22.12
N LYS A 216 -20.73 10.62 -20.96
CA LYS A 216 -21.79 11.19 -20.11
C LYS A 216 -21.80 12.71 -20.17
N LYS A 217 -23.00 13.31 -20.27
CA LYS A 217 -23.18 14.75 -20.01
C LYS A 217 -22.84 15.01 -18.55
N VAL A 218 -21.90 15.92 -18.30
CA VAL A 218 -21.54 16.32 -16.94
C VAL A 218 -22.68 17.15 -16.36
N VAL A 219 -23.22 16.74 -15.22
CA VAL A 219 -24.18 17.54 -14.47
C VAL A 219 -23.40 18.69 -13.82
N PRO A 220 -23.71 19.96 -14.11
CA PRO A 220 -23.04 21.06 -13.44
C PRO A 220 -23.38 21.03 -11.95
N VAL A 221 -22.37 21.29 -11.14
CA VAL A 221 -22.54 21.43 -9.69
C VAL A 221 -23.26 22.76 -9.47
N THR A 222 -24.51 22.70 -9.05
CA THR A 222 -25.18 23.87 -8.43
C THR A 222 -24.43 24.14 -7.13
N THR A 223 -23.66 25.22 -7.10
CA THR A 223 -23.22 25.85 -5.87
C THR A 223 -24.48 26.40 -5.22
N GLU A 224 -25.01 25.68 -4.24
CA GLU A 224 -25.93 26.30 -3.28
C GLU A 224 -25.07 27.24 -2.43
N GLU A 225 -25.38 28.54 -2.54
CA GLU A 225 -24.91 29.61 -1.68
C GLU A 225 -25.33 29.43 -0.22
#